data_1ab50781747f630b41dff25fc3115248
#
_entry.id   1ab50781747f630b41dff25fc3115248
#
_cell.length_a   1.000
_cell.length_b   1.000
_cell.length_c   1.000
_cell.angle_alpha   90.00
_cell.angle_beta   90.00
_cell.angle_gamma   90.00
#
_symmetry.space_group_name_H-M   'P 1'
#
loop_
_entity.id
_entity.type
_entity.pdbx_description
1 polymer ?
#
loop_
_entity_poly.entity_id
_entity_poly.type
_entity_poly.pdbx_seq_one_letter_code
_entity_poly.pdbx_strand_id
1 'polypeptide(L)'
;MSTFVRSRRRVFAILVAALASLGVLIAPSVAFASNSILATCQTPAVSTPFSQWGDNNDYFLAPGGSFEGTADQVGWTLSNATLTSGNEPFLVNSPGDSQSLTIAGGGSATSPYFCVDNTMSSLRFFAQQVGAGAGLRAQALVQTSDGVTTVPLVHLLDGSTPTWAPTAPIVADNSGLADGQTLMVALQFTVRPSAATWQIDDVYVDPYRSG
;
A
#
# COMPACT_ATOMS: atom_id res chain seq x y z
N MET A 1 -82.59 -18.70 -1.29
CA MET A 1 -83.23 -19.70 -0.40
C MET A 1 -82.18 -20.15 0.59
N SER A 2 -82.39 -19.68 1.81
CA SER A 2 -82.45 -20.48 3.04
C SER A 2 -81.11 -21.14 3.44
N THR A 3 -80.58 -21.09 4.61
CA THR A 3 -81.09 -20.67 5.94
C THR A 3 -79.95 -20.65 6.91
N PHE A 4 -80.08 -19.75 7.86
CA PHE A 4 -79.35 -19.60 9.14
C PHE A 4 -79.15 -20.92 9.89
N VAL A 5 -77.98 -21.10 10.57
CA VAL A 5 -77.98 -21.63 11.95
C VAL A 5 -76.84 -20.97 12.75
N ARG A 6 -77.27 -20.19 13.74
CA ARG A 6 -76.45 -19.69 14.87
C ARG A 6 -76.29 -20.85 15.87
N SER A 7 -75.09 -21.05 16.39
CA SER A 7 -74.90 -21.72 17.66
C SER A 7 -73.89 -20.95 18.53
N ARG A 8 -74.46 -20.35 19.58
CA ARG A 8 -73.79 -19.78 20.74
C ARG A 8 -73.39 -20.90 21.67
N ARG A 9 -72.17 -20.95 22.15
CA ARG A 9 -71.79 -21.52 23.46
C ARG A 9 -70.53 -20.80 23.98
N ARG A 10 -70.73 -19.93 24.93
CA ARG A 10 -70.38 -19.90 26.36
C ARG A 10 -68.87 -19.99 26.67
N VAL A 11 -68.38 -18.85 27.01
CA VAL A 11 -67.46 -18.37 28.03
C VAL A 11 -66.98 -19.43 29.03
N PHE A 12 -65.71 -19.65 29.10
CA PHE A 12 -64.95 -19.95 30.33
C PHE A 12 -63.67 -19.12 30.35
N ALA A 13 -63.69 -18.17 31.27
CA ALA A 13 -62.50 -17.39 31.62
C ALA A 13 -61.64 -18.25 32.53
N ILE A 14 -60.43 -18.53 32.10
CA ILE A 14 -59.39 -19.03 33.00
C ILE A 14 -58.30 -17.96 33.02
N LEU A 15 -58.21 -17.24 34.13
CA LEU A 15 -57.11 -16.34 34.48
C LEU A 15 -55.88 -17.21 34.82
N VAL A 16 -54.92 -17.25 33.94
CA VAL A 16 -53.58 -17.74 34.26
C VAL A 16 -52.67 -16.53 34.37
N ALA A 17 -52.33 -16.17 35.60
CA ALA A 17 -51.28 -15.17 35.87
C ALA A 17 -49.91 -15.76 35.50
N ALA A 18 -49.41 -15.38 34.36
CA ALA A 18 -48.02 -15.65 33.97
C ALA A 18 -47.14 -14.52 34.49
N LEU A 19 -46.33 -14.81 35.52
CA LEU A 19 -45.21 -13.97 35.92
C LEU A 19 -44.22 -13.92 34.75
N ALA A 20 -44.19 -12.80 34.05
CA ALA A 20 -43.11 -12.49 33.10
C ALA A 20 -41.88 -12.05 33.89
N SER A 21 -40.97 -12.96 34.13
CA SER A 21 -39.61 -12.65 34.56
C SER A 21 -38.92 -11.93 33.40
N LEU A 22 -38.76 -10.62 33.53
CA LEU A 22 -37.94 -9.81 32.64
C LEU A 22 -36.45 -10.21 32.85
N GLY A 23 -35.97 -11.17 32.10
CA GLY A 23 -34.56 -11.48 31.99
C GLY A 23 -33.90 -10.38 31.17
N VAL A 24 -33.24 -9.44 31.88
CA VAL A 24 -32.32 -8.48 31.24
C VAL A 24 -31.15 -9.28 30.71
N LEU A 25 -31.16 -9.56 29.41
CA LEU A 25 -29.99 -10.04 28.69
C LEU A 25 -28.97 -8.90 28.64
N ILE A 26 -28.06 -8.87 29.61
CA ILE A 26 -26.85 -8.03 29.51
C ILE A 26 -25.96 -8.70 28.45
N ALA A 27 -26.10 -8.27 27.18
CA ALA A 27 -25.16 -8.60 26.16
C ALA A 27 -23.84 -7.90 26.57
N PRO A 28 -22.70 -8.63 26.67
CA PRO A 28 -21.43 -7.97 26.84
C PRO A 28 -21.19 -7.15 25.58
N SER A 29 -21.23 -5.83 25.72
CA SER A 29 -20.75 -4.91 24.70
C SER A 29 -19.25 -5.18 24.60
N VAL A 30 -18.81 -5.95 23.62
CA VAL A 30 -17.42 -5.96 23.18
C VAL A 30 -17.17 -4.57 22.62
N ALA A 31 -16.72 -3.67 23.50
CA ALA A 31 -16.10 -2.43 23.09
C ALA A 31 -14.86 -2.85 22.28
N PHE A 32 -14.96 -2.83 20.96
CA PHE A 32 -13.80 -2.74 20.14
C PHE A 32 -13.18 -1.39 20.48
N ALA A 33 -12.18 -1.43 21.37
CA ALA A 33 -11.28 -0.30 21.52
C ALA A 33 -10.68 -0.09 20.13
N SER A 34 -11.22 0.89 19.40
CA SER A 34 -10.49 1.48 18.29
C SER A 34 -9.24 2.07 18.91
N ASN A 35 -8.17 1.28 18.98
CA ASN A 35 -6.86 1.82 19.20
C ASN A 35 -6.56 2.68 17.97
N SER A 36 -7.03 3.92 18.00
CA SER A 36 -6.41 5.02 17.28
C SER A 36 -5.05 5.20 17.95
N ILE A 37 -4.13 4.29 17.64
CA ILE A 37 -2.73 4.57 17.87
C ILE A 37 -2.47 5.71 16.89
N LEU A 38 -2.36 6.92 17.41
CA LEU A 38 -1.60 7.99 16.79
C LEU A 38 -0.14 7.52 16.84
N ALA A 39 0.16 6.52 16.06
CA ALA A 39 1.51 6.04 15.87
C ALA A 39 2.15 7.09 14.96
N THR A 40 2.96 7.97 15.54
CA THR A 40 3.96 8.68 14.75
C THR A 40 4.73 7.61 14.01
N CYS A 41 4.89 7.77 12.70
CA CYS A 41 5.74 6.87 11.95
C CYS A 41 7.13 6.82 12.60
N GLN A 42 7.65 5.63 12.82
CA GLN A 42 9.04 5.51 13.23
C GLN A 42 9.88 6.01 12.05
N THR A 43 10.80 6.93 12.32
CA THR A 43 11.74 7.39 11.31
C THR A 43 12.74 6.26 11.04
N PRO A 44 12.75 5.67 9.84
CA PRO A 44 13.74 4.66 9.47
C PRO A 44 15.15 5.26 9.43
N ALA A 45 16.17 4.41 9.36
CA ALA A 45 17.52 4.85 9.08
C ALA A 45 17.57 5.56 7.71
N VAL A 46 18.18 6.72 7.65
CA VAL A 46 18.29 7.53 6.43
C VAL A 46 19.71 7.53 5.88
N SER A 47 19.83 7.77 4.58
CA SER A 47 21.09 7.95 3.84
C SER A 47 20.88 8.96 2.73
N THR A 48 21.95 9.35 2.02
CA THR A 48 21.91 10.27 0.88
C THR A 48 22.26 9.55 -0.43
N PRO A 49 21.44 8.57 -0.88
CA PRO A 49 21.79 7.64 -1.96
C PRO A 49 21.94 8.34 -3.32
N PHE A 50 21.38 9.52 -3.49
CA PHE A 50 21.39 10.26 -4.75
C PHE A 50 22.38 11.43 -4.79
N SER A 51 23.27 11.53 -3.80
CA SER A 51 24.23 12.64 -3.68
C SER A 51 25.16 12.78 -4.89
N GLN A 52 25.56 11.67 -5.52
CA GLN A 52 26.38 11.70 -6.74
C GLN A 52 25.66 12.34 -7.95
N TRP A 53 24.34 12.51 -7.89
CA TRP A 53 23.51 13.20 -8.89
C TRP A 53 23.07 14.60 -8.42
N GLY A 54 23.68 15.10 -7.33
CA GLY A 54 23.44 16.44 -6.80
C GLY A 54 22.21 16.55 -5.90
N ASP A 55 21.57 15.44 -5.55
CA ASP A 55 20.47 15.39 -4.60
C ASP A 55 21.01 14.91 -3.24
N ASN A 56 21.16 15.85 -2.32
CA ASN A 56 21.72 15.61 -1.00
C ASN A 56 20.63 15.45 0.09
N ASN A 57 19.39 15.24 -0.31
CA ASN A 57 18.31 14.96 0.63
C ASN A 57 18.51 13.59 1.29
N ASP A 58 17.97 13.47 2.48
CA ASP A 58 17.91 12.21 3.20
C ASP A 58 16.78 11.34 2.65
N TYR A 59 17.05 10.06 2.52
CA TYR A 59 16.09 9.05 2.09
C TYR A 59 16.16 7.81 2.97
N PHE A 60 15.04 7.13 3.15
CA PHE A 60 15.04 5.78 3.71
C PHE A 60 14.64 4.76 2.64
N LEU A 61 15.19 3.57 2.73
CA LEU A 61 14.83 2.46 1.86
C LEU A 61 13.43 1.97 2.20
N ALA A 62 12.54 1.89 1.22
CA ALA A 62 11.23 1.28 1.39
C ALA A 62 11.37 -0.19 1.83
N PRO A 63 10.44 -0.75 2.61
CA PRO A 63 10.54 -2.15 3.04
C PRO A 63 10.75 -3.10 1.88
N GLY A 64 11.86 -3.85 1.91
CA GLY A 64 12.27 -4.76 0.84
C GLY A 64 12.63 -4.09 -0.50
N GLY A 65 12.88 -2.79 -0.49
CA GLY A 65 13.11 -1.98 -1.71
C GLY A 65 14.46 -2.19 -2.38
N SER A 66 15.42 -2.87 -1.74
CA SER A 66 16.67 -3.30 -2.38
C SER A 66 16.54 -4.62 -3.13
N PHE A 67 15.41 -5.32 -2.99
CA PHE A 67 15.13 -6.60 -3.63
C PHE A 67 16.15 -7.72 -3.36
N GLU A 68 16.97 -7.58 -2.35
CA GLU A 68 17.98 -8.57 -1.96
C GLU A 68 17.34 -9.70 -1.13
N GLY A 69 17.69 -10.96 -1.46
CA GLY A 69 17.22 -12.15 -0.77
C GLY A 69 16.18 -12.94 -1.55
N THR A 70 15.37 -13.72 -0.83
CA THR A 70 14.25 -14.48 -1.42
C THR A 70 12.99 -13.61 -1.50
N ALA A 71 12.02 -14.02 -2.33
CA ALA A 71 10.75 -13.31 -2.46
C ALA A 71 10.04 -13.11 -1.11
N ASP A 72 10.08 -14.12 -0.23
CA ASP A 72 9.49 -14.03 1.12
C ASP A 72 10.22 -13.03 2.02
N GLN A 73 11.56 -12.91 1.89
CA GLN A 73 12.36 -11.95 2.65
C GLN A 73 12.14 -10.51 2.16
N VAL A 74 12.02 -10.33 0.86
CA VAL A 74 11.68 -9.04 0.23
C VAL A 74 10.26 -8.60 0.60
N GLY A 75 9.32 -9.57 0.71
CA GLY A 75 7.96 -9.33 1.16
C GLY A 75 7.05 -8.59 0.15
N TRP A 76 7.51 -8.34 -1.07
CA TRP A 76 6.70 -7.74 -2.12
C TRP A 76 5.76 -8.77 -2.75
N THR A 77 4.53 -8.35 -3.04
CA THR A 77 3.59 -9.17 -3.81
C THR A 77 3.87 -9.00 -5.30
N LEU A 78 4.25 -10.08 -5.96
CA LEU A 78 4.69 -10.10 -7.36
C LEU A 78 3.64 -10.76 -8.27
N SER A 79 3.33 -10.14 -9.40
CA SER A 79 2.46 -10.67 -10.46
C SER A 79 3.14 -10.43 -11.80
N ASN A 80 3.48 -11.49 -12.52
CA ASN A 80 4.31 -11.43 -13.74
C ASN A 80 5.56 -10.57 -13.53
N ALA A 81 6.18 -10.76 -12.36
CA ALA A 81 7.39 -10.09 -11.89
C ALA A 81 8.24 -11.07 -11.09
N THR A 82 9.56 -10.90 -11.11
CA THR A 82 10.52 -11.81 -10.47
C THR A 82 11.73 -11.05 -9.95
N LEU A 83 12.34 -11.54 -8.87
CA LEU A 83 13.68 -11.14 -8.48
C LEU A 83 14.67 -11.76 -9.47
N THR A 84 15.60 -10.96 -9.96
CA THR A 84 16.59 -11.38 -10.96
C THR A 84 18.00 -10.97 -10.52
N SER A 85 18.98 -11.79 -10.88
CA SER A 85 20.39 -11.42 -10.71
C SER A 85 20.72 -10.21 -11.58
N GLY A 86 21.52 -9.33 -11.05
CA GLY A 86 21.88 -8.05 -11.64
C GLY A 86 21.24 -6.91 -10.86
N ASN A 87 22.06 -5.94 -10.53
CA ASN A 87 21.77 -4.79 -9.70
C ASN A 87 22.01 -3.51 -10.48
N GLU A 88 21.52 -2.39 -9.99
CA GLU A 88 21.97 -1.10 -10.45
C GLU A 88 23.49 -0.97 -10.22
N PRO A 89 24.27 -0.41 -11.16
CA PRO A 89 25.74 -0.49 -11.10
C PRO A 89 26.37 0.51 -10.13
N PHE A 90 25.58 1.33 -9.46
CA PHE A 90 26.08 2.40 -8.58
C PHE A 90 26.25 1.94 -7.14
N LEU A 91 25.60 0.81 -6.75
CA LEU A 91 25.70 0.16 -5.44
C LEU A 91 25.41 1.12 -4.28
N VAL A 92 24.35 1.93 -4.42
CA VAL A 92 24.06 3.02 -3.49
C VAL A 92 23.57 2.53 -2.13
N ASN A 93 22.88 1.39 -2.07
CA ASN A 93 22.43 0.79 -0.82
C ASN A 93 23.56 -0.03 -0.17
N SER A 94 24.15 -0.96 -0.91
CA SER A 94 25.22 -1.81 -0.38
C SER A 94 26.13 -2.33 -1.49
N PRO A 95 27.46 -2.40 -1.23
CA PRO A 95 28.40 -3.03 -2.17
C PRO A 95 28.15 -4.52 -2.41
N GLY A 96 27.33 -5.15 -1.57
CA GLY A 96 26.98 -6.57 -1.68
C GLY A 96 25.72 -6.84 -2.47
N ASP A 97 25.02 -5.80 -2.92
CA ASP A 97 23.77 -5.95 -3.67
C ASP A 97 24.03 -6.59 -5.03
N SER A 98 23.12 -7.48 -5.41
CA SER A 98 23.32 -8.38 -6.56
C SER A 98 22.02 -8.71 -7.29
N GLN A 99 20.88 -8.21 -6.82
CA GLN A 99 19.57 -8.52 -7.35
C GLN A 99 18.79 -7.23 -7.65
N SER A 100 17.80 -7.36 -8.50
CA SER A 100 16.82 -6.33 -8.81
C SER A 100 15.46 -6.96 -9.07
N LEU A 101 14.43 -6.16 -9.15
CA LEU A 101 13.08 -6.62 -9.51
C LEU A 101 12.82 -6.43 -10.99
N THR A 102 12.55 -7.51 -11.70
CA THR A 102 12.11 -7.49 -13.10
C THR A 102 10.59 -7.59 -13.17
N ILE A 103 9.94 -6.68 -13.86
CA ILE A 103 8.49 -6.64 -14.10
C ILE A 103 8.24 -6.75 -15.60
N ALA A 104 7.64 -7.84 -16.04
CA ALA A 104 7.30 -8.05 -17.44
C ALA A 104 6.06 -7.23 -17.87
N GLY A 105 5.84 -7.09 -19.16
CA GLY A 105 4.66 -6.41 -19.71
C GLY A 105 3.36 -6.97 -19.14
N GLY A 106 2.48 -6.12 -18.62
CA GLY A 106 1.26 -6.50 -17.91
C GLY A 106 1.47 -6.96 -16.46
N GLY A 107 2.71 -6.94 -15.97
CA GLY A 107 3.05 -7.31 -14.60
C GLY A 107 2.91 -6.19 -13.60
N SER A 108 3.01 -6.55 -12.32
CA SER A 108 3.00 -5.62 -11.20
C SER A 108 3.80 -6.15 -10.02
N ALA A 109 4.26 -5.21 -9.19
CA ALA A 109 4.87 -5.50 -7.90
C ALA A 109 4.35 -4.51 -6.85
N THR A 110 4.00 -5.00 -5.67
CA THR A 110 3.44 -4.19 -4.58
C THR A 110 4.24 -4.42 -3.32
N SER A 111 4.73 -3.34 -2.72
CA SER A 111 5.51 -3.39 -1.47
C SER A 111 4.66 -3.84 -0.28
N PRO A 112 5.30 -4.27 0.83
CA PRO A 112 4.65 -4.25 2.12
C PRO A 112 4.12 -2.85 2.45
N TYR A 113 3.07 -2.76 3.29
CA TYR A 113 2.60 -1.48 3.80
C TYR A 113 3.59 -0.90 4.81
N PHE A 114 3.81 0.39 4.72
CA PHE A 114 4.61 1.14 5.69
C PHE A 114 3.95 2.46 6.03
N CYS A 115 4.37 3.05 7.13
CA CYS A 115 3.81 4.29 7.65
C CYS A 115 4.41 5.48 6.91
N VAL A 116 3.56 6.42 6.49
CA VAL A 116 3.97 7.74 5.96
C VAL A 116 3.22 8.86 6.69
N ASP A 117 3.82 10.02 6.73
CA ASP A 117 3.23 11.26 7.26
C ASP A 117 3.36 12.41 6.26
N ASN A 118 3.00 13.61 6.66
CA ASN A 118 3.01 14.78 5.79
C ASN A 118 4.42 15.26 5.38
N THR A 119 5.49 14.72 5.98
CA THR A 119 6.87 15.06 5.61
C THR A 119 7.39 14.22 4.45
N MET A 120 6.85 13.02 4.25
CA MET A 120 7.30 12.05 3.25
C MET A 120 6.71 12.38 1.88
N SER A 121 7.31 13.32 1.17
CA SER A 121 6.72 13.99 0.00
C SER A 121 7.20 13.46 -1.35
N SER A 122 8.22 12.62 -1.39
CA SER A 122 8.73 12.09 -2.66
C SER A 122 9.30 10.69 -2.53
N LEU A 123 9.43 10.03 -3.68
CA LEU A 123 10.17 8.77 -3.80
C LEU A 123 11.10 8.83 -5.00
N ARG A 124 12.15 8.04 -4.95
CA ARG A 124 13.06 7.78 -6.07
C ARG A 124 13.46 6.32 -6.08
N PHE A 125 13.80 5.81 -7.24
CA PHE A 125 14.33 4.46 -7.43
C PHE A 125 15.21 4.41 -8.66
N PHE A 126 15.98 3.35 -8.79
CA PHE A 126 16.72 3.07 -10.02
C PHE A 126 15.85 2.26 -10.95
N ALA A 127 15.94 2.54 -12.24
CA ALA A 127 15.19 1.84 -13.25
C ALA A 127 15.97 1.69 -14.55
N GLN A 128 15.72 0.59 -15.26
CA GLN A 128 16.06 0.44 -16.66
C GLN A 128 14.95 -0.26 -17.42
N GLN A 129 14.82 0.08 -18.69
CA GLN A 129 13.91 -0.58 -19.60
C GLN A 129 14.65 -1.61 -20.45
N VAL A 130 14.15 -2.84 -20.48
CA VAL A 130 14.66 -3.89 -21.34
C VAL A 130 13.66 -4.11 -22.50
N GLY A 131 14.12 -3.81 -23.71
CA GLY A 131 13.27 -3.86 -24.90
C GLY A 131 12.54 -2.56 -25.18
N ALA A 132 11.75 -2.54 -26.26
CA ALA A 132 10.95 -1.38 -26.66
C ALA A 132 9.49 -1.54 -26.22
N GLY A 133 8.83 -0.45 -25.86
CA GLY A 133 7.39 -0.45 -25.56
C GLY A 133 6.98 0.47 -24.42
N ALA A 134 5.88 0.14 -23.77
CA ALA A 134 5.19 0.99 -22.83
C ALA A 134 5.89 1.17 -21.49
N GLY A 135 5.51 2.24 -20.82
CA GLY A 135 6.12 2.71 -19.60
C GLY A 135 5.77 1.98 -18.32
N LEU A 136 6.59 2.24 -17.33
CA LEU A 136 6.40 1.86 -15.94
C LEU A 136 5.56 2.94 -15.22
N ARG A 137 4.54 2.51 -14.50
CA ARG A 137 3.73 3.37 -13.63
C ARG A 137 4.06 3.06 -12.17
N ALA A 138 4.21 4.11 -11.36
CA ALA A 138 4.22 4.00 -9.91
C ALA A 138 2.96 4.64 -9.32
N GLN A 139 2.39 4.00 -8.31
CA GLN A 139 1.22 4.49 -7.58
C GLN A 139 1.31 4.08 -6.10
N ALA A 140 0.63 4.83 -5.24
CA ALA A 140 0.48 4.49 -3.84
C ALA A 140 -0.89 3.84 -3.60
N LEU A 141 -0.92 2.78 -2.83
CA LEU A 141 -2.11 2.15 -2.29
C LEU A 141 -2.23 2.60 -0.84
N VAL A 142 -3.23 3.43 -0.55
CA VAL A 142 -3.44 4.04 0.76
C VAL A 142 -4.55 3.30 1.49
N GLN A 143 -4.28 2.80 2.70
CA GLN A 143 -5.30 2.23 3.56
C GLN A 143 -6.17 3.34 4.16
N THR A 144 -7.48 3.21 4.01
CA THR A 144 -8.48 4.09 4.58
C THR A 144 -9.50 3.28 5.39
N SER A 145 -10.39 3.95 6.13
CA SER A 145 -11.50 3.29 6.83
C SER A 145 -12.43 2.53 5.88
N ASP A 146 -12.54 2.98 4.65
CA ASP A 146 -13.46 2.45 3.64
C ASP A 146 -12.80 1.41 2.70
N GLY A 147 -11.53 1.10 2.95
CA GLY A 147 -10.73 0.15 2.16
C GLY A 147 -9.42 0.73 1.65
N VAL A 148 -9.03 0.36 0.43
CA VAL A 148 -7.78 0.83 -0.17
C VAL A 148 -8.08 1.82 -1.29
N THR A 149 -7.49 3.00 -1.21
CA THR A 149 -7.53 4.02 -2.27
C THR A 149 -6.22 4.04 -3.05
N THR A 150 -6.29 4.14 -4.37
CA THR A 150 -5.12 4.24 -5.24
C THR A 150 -4.84 5.70 -5.57
N VAL A 151 -3.62 6.14 -5.31
CA VAL A 151 -3.12 7.48 -5.63
C VAL A 151 -2.01 7.35 -6.69
N PRO A 152 -2.21 7.88 -7.92
CA PRO A 152 -1.14 7.91 -8.91
C PRO A 152 0.02 8.79 -8.44
N LEU A 153 1.26 8.30 -8.56
CA LEU A 153 2.47 9.03 -8.21
C LEU A 153 3.21 9.51 -9.46
N VAL A 154 3.44 8.60 -10.41
CA VAL A 154 4.02 8.96 -11.70
C VAL A 154 3.26 8.27 -12.82
N HIS A 155 3.02 9.02 -13.89
CA HIS A 155 2.22 8.49 -14.96
C HIS A 155 2.97 7.57 -15.90
N LEU A 156 4.26 7.69 -16.07
CA LEU A 156 5.00 6.76 -16.93
C LEU A 156 6.45 7.24 -17.04
N LEU A 157 7.37 6.38 -16.70
CA LEU A 157 8.69 6.46 -17.30
C LEU A 157 8.53 5.97 -18.74
N ASP A 158 8.41 6.90 -19.68
CA ASP A 158 8.34 6.55 -21.09
C ASP A 158 9.75 6.22 -21.60
N GLY A 159 9.92 5.00 -21.89
CA GLY A 159 10.77 4.32 -22.85
C GLY A 159 12.14 4.83 -23.31
N SER A 160 12.86 5.65 -22.55
CA SER A 160 14.19 6.08 -22.97
C SER A 160 15.31 5.78 -21.96
N THR A 161 15.11 4.79 -21.10
CA THR A 161 16.09 4.41 -20.09
C THR A 161 16.65 3.01 -20.39
N PRO A 162 17.45 2.83 -21.48
CA PRO A 162 17.97 1.50 -21.83
C PRO A 162 19.09 1.04 -20.89
N THR A 163 19.55 1.92 -20.02
CA THR A 163 20.56 1.66 -18.99
C THR A 163 20.04 2.10 -17.64
N TRP A 164 20.55 1.50 -16.59
CA TRP A 164 20.26 1.90 -15.23
C TRP A 164 20.47 3.39 -15.00
N ALA A 165 19.45 4.04 -14.45
CA ALA A 165 19.50 5.44 -14.03
C ALA A 165 18.57 5.68 -12.85
N PRO A 166 18.89 6.61 -11.95
CA PRO A 166 17.95 7.04 -10.93
C PRO A 166 16.83 7.85 -11.57
N THR A 167 15.61 7.69 -11.05
CA THR A 167 14.49 8.54 -11.43
C THR A 167 14.71 9.99 -10.95
N ALA A 168 14.08 10.96 -11.59
CA ALA A 168 13.85 12.24 -10.94
C ALA A 168 12.99 12.03 -9.67
N PRO A 169 13.02 12.95 -8.69
CA PRO A 169 12.10 12.91 -7.56
C PRO A 169 10.65 12.82 -8.03
N ILE A 170 9.94 11.82 -7.55
CA ILE A 170 8.54 11.57 -7.86
C ILE A 170 7.73 12.09 -6.67
N VAL A 171 7.10 13.24 -6.85
CA VAL A 171 6.39 13.92 -5.78
C VAL A 171 5.05 13.23 -5.52
N ALA A 172 4.79 12.88 -4.26
CA ALA A 172 3.49 12.47 -3.76
C ALA A 172 2.77 13.69 -3.17
N ASP A 173 1.57 13.98 -3.65
CA ASP A 173 0.75 15.05 -3.06
C ASP A 173 0.13 14.53 -1.76
N ASN A 174 0.78 14.81 -0.65
CA ASN A 174 0.32 14.54 0.71
C ASN A 174 -0.09 15.81 1.47
N SER A 175 -0.26 16.92 0.75
CA SER A 175 -0.64 18.23 1.33
C SER A 175 -1.97 18.22 2.09
N GLY A 176 -2.80 17.19 1.86
CA GLY A 176 -4.05 16.98 2.60
C GLY A 176 -3.87 16.36 3.98
N LEU A 177 -2.65 15.88 4.34
CA LEU A 177 -2.37 15.35 5.67
C LEU A 177 -2.04 16.50 6.63
N ALA A 178 -2.76 16.56 7.73
CA ALA A 178 -2.43 17.49 8.82
C ALA A 178 -1.17 17.03 9.57
N ASP A 179 -0.53 17.95 10.30
CA ASP A 179 0.61 17.63 11.14
C ASP A 179 0.26 16.54 12.15
N GLY A 180 1.10 15.51 12.23
CA GLY A 180 0.89 14.35 13.09
C GLY A 180 -0.13 13.32 12.59
N GLN A 181 -0.70 13.50 11.41
CA GLN A 181 -1.46 12.45 10.74
C GLN A 181 -0.54 11.48 10.02
N THR A 182 -0.89 10.20 10.09
CA THR A 182 -0.15 9.12 9.43
C THR A 182 -1.07 8.28 8.56
N LEU A 183 -0.52 7.72 7.51
CA LEU A 183 -1.18 6.77 6.62
C LEU A 183 -0.34 5.48 6.51
N MET A 184 -1.02 4.37 6.28
CA MET A 184 -0.38 3.14 5.83
C MET A 184 -0.44 3.08 4.30
N VAL A 185 0.72 3.01 3.68
CA VAL A 185 0.88 3.09 2.22
C VAL A 185 1.68 1.90 1.72
N ALA A 186 1.29 1.31 0.62
CA ALA A 186 2.12 0.42 -0.17
C ALA A 186 2.42 1.06 -1.53
N LEU A 187 3.65 0.93 -2.01
CA LEU A 187 4.02 1.33 -3.35
C LEU A 187 3.69 0.21 -4.34
N GLN A 188 3.07 0.56 -5.44
CA GLN A 188 2.80 -0.39 -6.51
C GLN A 188 3.38 0.09 -7.83
N PHE A 189 4.17 -0.79 -8.44
CA PHE A 189 4.69 -0.62 -9.79
C PHE A 189 3.91 -1.49 -10.76
N THR A 190 3.55 -0.95 -11.91
CA THR A 190 2.85 -1.68 -12.97
C THR A 190 3.44 -1.36 -14.33
N VAL A 191 3.63 -2.39 -15.16
CA VAL A 191 4.07 -2.24 -16.54
C VAL A 191 2.88 -2.46 -17.46
N ARG A 192 2.67 -1.58 -18.43
CA ARG A 192 1.58 -1.77 -19.41
C ARG A 192 1.75 -3.07 -20.18
N PRO A 193 0.64 -3.72 -20.60
CA PRO A 193 0.71 -4.87 -21.48
C PRO A 193 1.44 -4.51 -22.80
N SER A 194 2.66 -4.96 -22.96
CA SER A 194 3.53 -4.74 -24.10
C SER A 194 4.67 -5.74 -24.08
N ALA A 195 5.54 -5.71 -25.07
CA ALA A 195 6.76 -6.51 -25.08
C ALA A 195 7.88 -5.94 -24.17
N ALA A 196 7.69 -4.76 -23.59
CA ALA A 196 8.68 -4.15 -22.71
C ALA A 196 8.71 -4.85 -21.34
N THR A 197 9.91 -4.92 -20.79
CA THR A 197 10.18 -5.35 -19.43
C THR A 197 10.90 -4.20 -18.73
N TRP A 198 10.58 -3.98 -17.47
CA TRP A 198 11.27 -3.02 -16.62
C TRP A 198 12.01 -3.74 -15.51
N GLN A 199 13.19 -3.25 -15.21
CA GLN A 199 13.90 -3.58 -13.99
C GLN A 199 13.90 -2.36 -13.10
N ILE A 200 13.64 -2.56 -11.82
CA ILE A 200 13.72 -1.53 -10.79
C ILE A 200 14.56 -2.02 -9.62
N ASP A 201 15.17 -1.08 -8.94
CA ASP A 201 16.04 -1.36 -7.82
C ASP A 201 16.06 -0.18 -6.86
N ASP A 202 16.43 -0.45 -5.61
CA ASP A 202 16.70 0.54 -4.58
C ASP A 202 15.61 1.62 -4.48
N VAL A 203 14.42 1.21 -4.02
CA VAL A 203 13.26 2.10 -3.86
C VAL A 203 13.39 2.90 -2.57
N TYR A 204 13.59 4.21 -2.69
CA TYR A 204 13.76 5.14 -1.59
C TYR A 204 12.61 6.12 -1.45
N VAL A 205 12.31 6.48 -0.21
CA VAL A 205 11.31 7.50 0.16
C VAL A 205 12.02 8.64 0.90
N ASP A 206 11.74 9.87 0.50
CA ASP A 206 12.24 11.08 1.16
C ASP A 206 11.36 11.39 2.39
N PRO A 207 11.91 11.34 3.61
CA PRO A 207 11.16 11.57 4.84
C PRO A 207 11.00 13.06 5.17
N TYR A 208 11.61 13.97 4.39
CA TYR A 208 11.66 15.40 4.71
C TYR A 208 11.22 16.24 3.51
N ARG A 209 10.40 17.25 3.79
CA ARG A 209 10.21 18.34 2.82
C ARG A 209 11.47 19.18 2.81
N SER A 210 12.14 19.28 1.68
CA SER A 210 13.00 20.43 1.40
C SER A 210 12.09 21.65 1.37
N GLY A 211 12.20 22.51 2.38
CA GLY A 211 11.50 23.78 2.48
C GLY A 211 11.94 24.78 1.40
#